data_bb44e4bf38e9e7c70659b7067c705885
#
_entry.id   bb44e4bf38e9e7c70659b7067c705885
#
_cell.length_a   1.000
_cell.length_b   1.000
_cell.length_c   1.000
_cell.angle_alpha   90.00
_cell.angle_beta   90.00
_cell.angle_gamma   90.00
#
_symmetry.space_group_name_H-M   'P 1'
#
loop_
_entity.id
_entity.type
_entity.pdbx_description
1 polymer ?
#
loop_
_entity_poly.entity_id
_entity_poly.type
_entity_poly.pdbx_seq_one_letter_code
_entity_poly.pdbx_strand_id
1 'polypeptide(L)'
;PITQETPPPPPPPAPVEVEVLNVVEDDVEVEEIQINTEDDKDVEVVIAPPVEAPEEEEEEEEIFMIVESMPEFPGGQQAMMRYIGENIKYPVIAQENGIQGRVICQFVIEKNGSVTDIQVVRSSGDASLDKEAERVIKTMPKWKPGKQRGKPVRVKYTIPVAFRLQ
;
A
#
# COMPACT_ATOMS: atom_id res chain seq x y z
N PRO A 1 -0.19 48.82 0.81
CA PRO A 1 -0.04 47.43 0.53
C PRO A 1 0.19 46.71 1.83
N ILE A 2 -0.53 45.74 2.00
CA ILE A 2 -0.41 45.02 3.15
C ILE A 2 0.46 43.87 2.93
N THR A 3 1.43 43.76 3.69
CA THR A 3 2.30 42.67 3.53
C THR A 3 1.76 41.60 4.36
N GLN A 4 1.39 40.55 3.78
CA GLN A 4 0.94 39.49 4.55
C GLN A 4 2.12 38.72 4.95
N GLU A 5 2.40 38.73 6.18
CA GLU A 5 3.49 37.94 6.64
C GLU A 5 2.99 36.55 6.77
N THR A 6 3.62 35.67 6.14
CA THR A 6 3.24 34.28 6.29
C THR A 6 3.72 33.86 7.63
N PRO A 7 2.97 33.12 8.35
CA PRO A 7 3.42 32.66 9.64
C PRO A 7 4.62 31.77 9.49
N PRO A 8 5.47 31.76 10.43
CA PRO A 8 6.64 30.90 10.33
C PRO A 8 6.20 29.45 10.37
N PRO A 9 6.94 28.61 9.76
CA PRO A 9 6.58 27.20 9.79
C PRO A 9 6.71 26.69 11.21
N PRO A 10 5.95 25.72 11.55
CA PRO A 10 6.04 25.17 12.89
C PRO A 10 7.40 24.54 13.09
N PRO A 11 7.89 24.58 14.27
CA PRO A 11 9.18 23.97 14.54
C PRO A 11 9.09 22.47 14.36
N PRO A 12 10.15 21.85 13.97
CA PRO A 12 10.12 20.41 13.80
C PRO A 12 9.92 19.78 15.15
N PRO A 13 9.29 18.65 15.17
CA PRO A 13 9.07 17.98 16.43
C PRO A 13 10.39 17.58 17.02
N ALA A 14 10.48 17.65 18.27
CA ALA A 14 11.71 17.29 18.93
C ALA A 14 11.89 15.81 18.85
N PRO A 15 13.07 15.42 18.74
CA PRO A 15 13.32 14.01 18.68
C PRO A 15 13.05 13.50 20.01
N VAL A 16 12.39 12.52 20.14
CA VAL A 16 12.06 12.02 21.31
C VAL A 16 12.74 10.92 21.70
N GLU A 17 12.89 10.15 20.94
CA GLU A 17 13.37 8.98 21.28
C GLU A 17 14.49 8.89 21.99
N VAL A 18 15.10 9.76 21.90
CA VAL A 18 16.17 9.71 22.53
C VAL A 18 16.19 8.98 23.70
N GLU A 19 15.50 9.34 24.49
CA GLU A 19 15.61 8.77 25.66
C GLU A 19 15.37 7.44 25.69
N VAL A 20 14.57 7.19 25.10
CA VAL A 20 14.18 5.92 25.12
C VAL A 20 15.26 5.05 25.12
N LEU A 21 16.07 5.19 24.34
CA LEU A 21 16.99 4.27 24.24
C LEU A 21 17.71 4.07 25.34
N ASN A 22 18.03 5.02 25.84
CA ASN A 22 18.83 4.83 26.81
C ASN A 22 18.40 3.95 27.71
N VAL A 23 17.50 4.03 27.88
CA VAL A 23 17.02 3.27 28.77
C VAL A 23 17.43 2.04 28.70
N VAL A 24 17.41 1.77 27.98
CA VAL A 24 17.61 0.53 27.91
C VAL A 24 18.72 0.07 28.26
N GLU A 25 19.20 0.68 28.34
CA GLU A 25 19.96 0.22 28.60
C GLU A 25 20.30 -0.37 29.33
N ASP A 26 20.28 -0.15 29.33
CA ASP A 26 20.51 -0.59 29.91
C ASP A 26 20.66 -1.40 30.45
N ASP A 27 20.71 -1.18 30.51
CA ASP A 27 20.78 -1.74 31.09
C ASP A 27 20.96 -2.76 31.30
N VAL A 28 20.95 -2.69 31.13
CA VAL A 28 20.87 -3.40 31.29
C VAL A 28 21.24 -4.41 31.46
N GLU A 29 21.04 -4.57 31.60
CA GLU A 29 21.14 -5.55 31.73
C GLU A 29 22.15 -6.24 31.50
N VAL A 30 22.51 -5.94 31.17
CA VAL A 30 23.56 -6.32 30.81
C VAL A 30 24.18 -7.05 31.81
N GLU A 31 24.11 -6.55 32.71
CA GLU A 31 24.65 -7.11 33.64
C GLU A 31 24.48 -8.46 33.75
N GLU A 32 23.44 -8.70 33.71
CA GLU A 32 23.18 -9.94 33.91
C GLU A 32 23.94 -10.74 33.18
N ILE A 33 24.26 -10.33 32.27
CA ILE A 33 24.87 -11.09 31.49
C ILE A 33 26.00 -11.67 32.04
N GLN A 34 26.77 -11.01 32.60
CA GLN A 34 27.85 -11.57 33.04
C GLN A 34 27.68 -12.71 33.71
N ILE A 35 26.75 -12.72 34.24
CA ILE A 35 26.49 -13.77 34.96
C ILE A 35 26.92 -14.94 34.44
N ASN A 36 26.55 -15.29 33.53
CA ASN A 36 26.83 -16.51 33.08
C ASN A 36 28.08 -16.70 32.60
N THR A 37 28.75 -15.90 32.69
CA THR A 37 29.91 -16.10 32.20
C THR A 37 30.48 -17.39 32.25
N GLU A 38 30.45 -17.99 33.16
CA GLU A 38 31.03 -19.18 33.17
C GLU A 38 30.59 -20.05 32.19
N ASP A 39 29.51 -20.17 32.04
CA ASP A 39 29.07 -21.09 31.13
C ASP A 39 29.26 -20.67 29.85
N ASP A 40 29.22 -19.60 29.73
CA ASP A 40 29.25 -19.21 28.45
C ASP A 40 30.23 -19.66 27.59
N LYS A 41 31.19 -20.02 27.93
CA LYS A 41 32.01 -20.43 27.05
C LYS A 41 31.42 -21.07 25.97
N ASP A 42 30.52 -21.74 26.13
CA ASP A 42 30.03 -22.47 25.09
C ASP A 42 29.16 -21.68 24.36
N VAL A 43 28.55 -20.90 24.86
CA VAL A 43 27.63 -20.23 24.19
C VAL A 43 28.09 -19.41 23.16
N GLU A 44 29.06 -18.84 23.27
CA GLU A 44 29.37 -17.99 22.32
C GLU A 44 29.08 -18.32 21.03
N VAL A 45 29.07 -19.34 20.81
CA VAL A 45 28.84 -19.72 19.53
C VAL A 45 27.73 -19.19 19.03
N VAL A 46 26.89 -18.96 19.72
CA VAL A 46 25.76 -18.57 19.20
C VAL A 46 25.79 -17.51 18.36
N ILE A 47 26.63 -16.87 18.17
CA ILE A 47 26.59 -15.94 17.32
C ILE A 47 25.88 -16.18 16.18
N ALA A 48 24.84 -15.81 16.08
CA ALA A 48 24.06 -16.04 14.96
C ALA A 48 24.58 -15.24 13.88
N PRO A 49 24.52 -15.69 12.80
CA PRO A 49 24.98 -14.98 11.66
C PRO A 49 24.01 -13.89 11.45
N PRO A 50 24.40 -12.94 10.90
CA PRO A 50 23.57 -11.84 10.68
C PRO A 50 22.55 -12.18 9.79
N VAL A 51 21.53 -11.63 9.96
CA VAL A 51 20.50 -11.93 9.20
C VAL A 51 20.43 -11.07 8.06
N GLU A 52 20.31 -11.48 7.00
CA GLU A 52 20.11 -10.68 5.89
C GLU A 52 18.72 -10.75 5.53
N ALA A 53 18.00 -11.59 6.07
CA ALA A 53 16.62 -11.74 5.76
C ALA A 53 15.82 -10.48 5.88
N PRO A 54 16.06 -9.69 6.82
CA PRO A 54 15.23 -8.52 6.99
C PRO A 54 15.11 -7.66 5.77
N GLU A 55 16.15 -7.52 5.03
CA GLU A 55 16.06 -6.67 3.88
C GLU A 55 15.12 -7.22 2.84
N GLU A 56 15.14 -8.51 2.64
CA GLU A 56 14.25 -9.04 1.64
C GLU A 56 12.81 -8.98 2.09
N GLU A 57 12.58 -9.20 3.36
CA GLU A 57 11.22 -9.14 3.84
C GLU A 57 10.68 -7.74 3.77
N GLU A 58 11.51 -6.75 4.06
CA GLU A 58 11.04 -5.41 3.99
C GLU A 58 10.71 -5.04 2.55
N GLU A 59 11.51 -5.49 1.61
CA GLU A 59 11.23 -5.19 0.24
C GLU A 59 9.93 -5.82 -0.19
N GLU A 60 9.56 -6.94 0.38
CA GLU A 60 8.33 -7.57 -0.01
C GLU A 60 7.11 -6.82 0.48
N GLU A 61 7.20 -6.13 1.56
CA GLU A 61 6.07 -5.39 2.06
C GLU A 61 5.95 -4.01 1.45
N GLU A 62 6.98 -3.53 0.80
CA GLU A 62 6.93 -2.21 0.25
C GLU A 62 5.96 -2.12 -0.92
N ILE A 63 5.14 -1.10 -0.93
CA ILE A 63 4.20 -0.88 -2.00
C ILE A 63 4.66 0.32 -2.80
N PHE A 64 4.86 0.13 -4.07
CA PHE A 64 5.38 1.19 -4.91
C PHE A 64 4.26 1.92 -5.64
N MET A 65 4.42 3.20 -5.85
CA MET A 65 3.48 3.97 -6.64
C MET A 65 3.94 4.04 -8.07
N ILE A 66 5.22 4.05 -8.30
CA ILE A 66 5.79 4.10 -9.63
C ILE A 66 6.94 3.15 -9.69
N VAL A 67 6.99 2.32 -10.70
CA VAL A 67 8.06 1.35 -10.87
C VAL A 67 8.53 1.35 -12.29
N GLU A 68 9.64 0.67 -12.55
CA GLU A 68 10.19 0.63 -13.89
C GLU A 68 9.22 0.01 -14.87
N SER A 69 8.54 -1.04 -14.48
CA SER A 69 7.53 -1.65 -15.34
C SER A 69 6.23 -1.63 -14.57
N MET A 70 5.29 -0.83 -15.03
CA MET A 70 4.00 -0.73 -14.34
C MET A 70 3.17 -1.98 -14.58
N PRO A 71 2.29 -2.32 -13.64
CA PRO A 71 1.41 -3.46 -13.84
C PRO A 71 0.49 -3.23 -15.03
N GLU A 72 0.10 -4.32 -15.65
CA GLU A 72 -0.74 -4.20 -16.83
C GLU A 72 -1.87 -5.21 -16.77
N PHE A 73 -3.06 -4.79 -17.14
CA PHE A 73 -4.20 -5.68 -17.22
C PHE A 73 -4.02 -6.63 -18.41
N PRO A 74 -4.44 -7.88 -18.32
CA PRO A 74 -4.33 -8.80 -19.44
C PRO A 74 -5.01 -8.22 -20.67
N GLY A 75 -4.25 -8.01 -21.71
CA GLY A 75 -4.78 -7.41 -22.93
C GLY A 75 -4.61 -5.90 -22.98
N GLY A 76 -4.06 -5.29 -21.93
CA GLY A 76 -3.76 -3.87 -21.94
C GLY A 76 -4.87 -2.99 -21.40
N GLN A 77 -4.65 -1.70 -21.45
CA GLN A 77 -5.59 -0.77 -20.87
C GLN A 77 -6.95 -0.81 -21.56
N GLN A 78 -6.99 -1.01 -22.86
CA GLN A 78 -8.26 -1.07 -23.56
C GLN A 78 -9.05 -2.29 -23.11
N ALA A 79 -8.38 -3.42 -22.89
CA ALA A 79 -9.07 -4.60 -22.41
C ALA A 79 -9.61 -4.39 -21.01
N MET A 80 -8.89 -3.62 -20.20
CA MET A 80 -9.36 -3.30 -18.86
C MET A 80 -10.62 -2.47 -18.91
N MET A 81 -10.64 -1.46 -19.77
CA MET A 81 -11.81 -0.60 -19.87
C MET A 81 -13.01 -1.39 -20.40
N ARG A 82 -12.76 -2.31 -21.34
CA ARG A 82 -13.82 -3.14 -21.85
C ARG A 82 -14.35 -4.06 -20.75
N TYR A 83 -13.45 -4.66 -19.98
CA TYR A 83 -13.84 -5.56 -18.91
C TYR A 83 -14.73 -4.83 -17.90
N ILE A 84 -14.33 -3.62 -17.53
CA ILE A 84 -15.13 -2.84 -16.60
C ILE A 84 -16.50 -2.56 -17.21
N GLY A 85 -16.55 -2.14 -18.45
CA GLY A 85 -17.82 -1.83 -19.10
C GLY A 85 -18.73 -3.04 -19.23
N GLU A 86 -18.17 -4.23 -19.44
CA GLU A 86 -19.00 -5.40 -19.61
C GLU A 86 -19.45 -6.01 -18.29
N ASN A 87 -18.68 -5.84 -17.25
CA ASN A 87 -18.98 -6.47 -15.97
C ASN A 87 -19.66 -5.54 -14.96
N ILE A 88 -19.67 -4.25 -15.23
CA ILE A 88 -20.26 -3.34 -14.31
C ILE A 88 -21.76 -3.39 -14.42
N LYS A 89 -22.45 -3.41 -13.30
CA LYS A 89 -23.90 -3.44 -13.29
C LYS A 89 -24.38 -2.17 -12.65
N TYR A 90 -25.13 -1.42 -13.38
CA TYR A 90 -25.62 -0.16 -12.84
C TYR A 90 -26.61 -0.48 -11.72
N PRO A 91 -26.40 0.01 -10.51
CA PRO A 91 -27.34 -0.27 -9.42
C PRO A 91 -28.72 0.26 -9.75
N VAL A 92 -29.74 -0.54 -9.48
CA VAL A 92 -31.09 -0.17 -9.82
C VAL A 92 -31.51 1.12 -9.14
N ILE A 93 -31.15 1.31 -7.90
CA ILE A 93 -31.51 2.50 -7.17
C ILE A 93 -30.92 3.72 -7.84
N ALA A 94 -29.66 3.64 -8.25
CA ALA A 94 -29.03 4.78 -8.90
C ALA A 94 -29.65 5.02 -10.26
N GLN A 95 -30.01 3.96 -10.95
CA GLN A 95 -30.61 4.11 -12.27
C GLN A 95 -31.96 4.75 -12.16
N GLU A 96 -32.78 4.33 -11.18
CA GLU A 96 -34.08 4.90 -11.01
C GLU A 96 -34.05 6.37 -10.60
N ASN A 97 -33.04 6.75 -9.87
CA ASN A 97 -32.91 8.14 -9.43
C ASN A 97 -32.04 8.99 -10.36
N GLY A 98 -31.65 8.43 -11.48
CA GLY A 98 -30.86 9.20 -12.45
C GLY A 98 -29.50 9.59 -11.96
N ILE A 99 -28.90 8.80 -11.08
CA ILE A 99 -27.63 9.15 -10.49
C ILE A 99 -26.50 8.67 -11.38
N GLN A 100 -25.62 9.57 -11.71
CA GLN A 100 -24.44 9.26 -12.52
C GLN A 100 -23.24 9.80 -11.77
N GLY A 101 -22.08 9.32 -12.08
CA GLY A 101 -20.87 9.82 -11.44
C GLY A 101 -19.66 9.03 -11.83
N ARG A 102 -18.54 9.39 -11.23
CA ARG A 102 -17.28 8.71 -11.47
C ARG A 102 -16.68 8.35 -10.12
N VAL A 103 -16.26 7.12 -10.01
CA VAL A 103 -15.63 6.65 -8.79
C VAL A 103 -14.16 6.44 -9.12
N ILE A 104 -13.28 6.91 -8.28
CA ILE A 104 -11.86 6.66 -8.47
C ILE A 104 -11.45 5.66 -7.41
N CYS A 105 -11.01 4.51 -7.86
CA CYS A 105 -10.62 3.43 -6.98
C CYS A 105 -9.12 3.21 -7.03
N GLN A 106 -8.56 2.87 -5.91
CA GLN A 106 -7.16 2.59 -5.80
C GLN A 106 -7.01 1.21 -5.20
N PHE A 107 -6.11 0.43 -5.71
CA PHE A 107 -5.91 -0.92 -5.21
C PHE A 107 -4.45 -1.31 -5.40
N VAL A 108 -4.05 -2.39 -4.79
CA VAL A 108 -2.69 -2.87 -4.88
C VAL A 108 -2.66 -4.10 -5.77
N ILE A 109 -1.71 -4.13 -6.70
CA ILE A 109 -1.50 -5.29 -7.53
C ILE A 109 -0.32 -6.02 -6.92
N GLU A 110 -0.59 -7.22 -6.42
CA GLU A 110 0.41 -8.00 -5.73
C GLU A 110 1.46 -8.58 -6.67
N LYS A 111 2.50 -9.15 -6.10
CA LYS A 111 3.57 -9.72 -6.90
C LYS A 111 3.07 -10.82 -7.81
N ASN A 112 1.99 -11.49 -7.43
CA ASN A 112 1.43 -12.56 -8.27
C ASN A 112 0.34 -12.03 -9.20
N GLY A 113 0.13 -10.71 -9.22
CA GLY A 113 -0.86 -10.13 -10.10
C GLY A 113 -2.27 -10.01 -9.54
N SER A 114 -2.50 -10.48 -8.33
CA SER A 114 -3.84 -10.38 -7.76
C SER A 114 -4.10 -8.96 -7.27
N VAL A 115 -5.38 -8.59 -7.21
CA VAL A 115 -5.77 -7.26 -6.80
C VAL A 115 -6.22 -7.33 -5.34
N THR A 116 -5.64 -6.48 -4.51
CA THR A 116 -5.96 -6.46 -3.08
C THR A 116 -6.09 -5.02 -2.61
N ASP A 117 -6.51 -4.85 -1.37
CA ASP A 117 -6.59 -3.54 -0.71
C ASP A 117 -7.32 -2.51 -1.56
N ILE A 118 -8.52 -2.86 -2.02
CA ILE A 118 -9.30 -2.00 -2.87
C ILE A 118 -9.96 -0.91 -2.05
N GLN A 119 -9.78 0.33 -2.44
CA GLN A 119 -10.33 1.47 -1.72
C GLN A 119 -10.89 2.49 -2.69
N VAL A 120 -11.97 3.14 -2.31
CA VAL A 120 -12.52 4.23 -3.10
C VAL A 120 -11.87 5.49 -2.58
N VAL A 121 -11.00 6.09 -3.39
CA VAL A 121 -10.33 7.31 -2.97
C VAL A 121 -11.11 8.54 -3.37
N ARG A 122 -12.04 8.41 -4.29
CA ARG A 122 -12.93 9.52 -4.61
C ARG A 122 -14.27 8.94 -4.95
N SER A 123 -15.27 9.26 -4.15
CA SER A 123 -16.61 8.74 -4.32
C SER A 123 -17.34 9.47 -5.44
N SER A 124 -18.31 8.80 -6.03
CA SER A 124 -19.18 9.41 -6.99
C SER A 124 -20.23 10.25 -6.29
N GLY A 125 -20.33 10.12 -4.99
CA GLY A 125 -21.40 10.76 -4.24
C GLY A 125 -22.53 9.80 -3.93
N ASP A 126 -22.48 8.60 -4.46
CA ASP A 126 -23.50 7.60 -4.22
C ASP A 126 -22.87 6.29 -3.79
N ALA A 127 -23.27 5.79 -2.66
CA ALA A 127 -22.66 4.58 -2.10
C ALA A 127 -22.90 3.35 -2.98
N SER A 128 -24.01 3.31 -3.70
CA SER A 128 -24.30 2.14 -4.52
C SER A 128 -23.34 2.08 -5.71
N LEU A 129 -23.01 3.23 -6.29
CA LEU A 129 -22.04 3.25 -7.38
C LEU A 129 -20.65 2.88 -6.87
N ASP A 130 -20.30 3.38 -5.69
CA ASP A 130 -19.00 3.10 -5.12
C ASP A 130 -18.85 1.60 -4.86
N LYS A 131 -19.87 0.95 -4.32
CA LYS A 131 -19.80 -0.47 -4.04
C LYS A 131 -19.70 -1.28 -5.32
N GLU A 132 -20.39 -0.84 -6.35
CA GLU A 132 -20.33 -1.59 -7.61
C GLU A 132 -18.95 -1.48 -8.23
N ALA A 133 -18.32 -0.32 -8.13
CA ALA A 133 -16.96 -0.16 -8.65
C ALA A 133 -16.01 -1.11 -7.91
N GLU A 134 -16.13 -1.18 -6.59
CA GLU A 134 -15.27 -2.09 -5.85
C GLU A 134 -15.54 -3.54 -6.24
N ARG A 135 -16.80 -3.90 -6.45
CA ARG A 135 -17.14 -5.26 -6.82
C ARG A 135 -16.49 -5.66 -8.14
N VAL A 136 -16.57 -4.78 -9.13
CA VAL A 136 -16.01 -5.08 -10.43
C VAL A 136 -14.50 -5.25 -10.33
N ILE A 137 -13.84 -4.38 -9.56
CA ILE A 137 -12.41 -4.49 -9.42
C ILE A 137 -12.02 -5.80 -8.73
N LYS A 138 -12.82 -6.24 -7.75
CA LYS A 138 -12.52 -7.48 -7.08
C LYS A 138 -12.64 -8.69 -8.01
N THR A 139 -13.44 -8.58 -9.05
CA THR A 139 -13.62 -9.72 -9.96
C THR A 139 -12.62 -9.73 -11.11
N MET A 140 -11.73 -8.77 -11.16
CA MET A 140 -10.77 -8.72 -12.24
C MET A 140 -9.81 -9.91 -12.21
N PRO A 141 -9.37 -10.37 -13.38
CA PRO A 141 -8.41 -11.45 -13.44
C PRO A 141 -7.05 -10.96 -12.96
N LYS A 142 -6.12 -11.87 -12.85
CA LYS A 142 -4.80 -11.50 -12.40
C LYS A 142 -4.12 -10.62 -13.43
N TRP A 143 -3.46 -9.62 -12.93
CA TRP A 143 -2.74 -8.68 -13.76
C TRP A 143 -1.30 -9.13 -13.94
N LYS A 144 -0.62 -8.50 -14.86
CA LYS A 144 0.79 -8.71 -15.00
C LYS A 144 1.39 -7.80 -13.95
N PRO A 145 2.14 -8.30 -13.00
CA PRO A 145 2.62 -7.46 -11.90
C PRO A 145 3.65 -6.46 -12.35
N GLY A 146 3.76 -5.38 -11.64
CA GLY A 146 4.80 -4.41 -11.89
C GLY A 146 6.14 -4.98 -11.49
N LYS A 147 7.21 -4.44 -12.05
CA LYS A 147 8.54 -4.92 -11.74
C LYS A 147 9.47 -3.77 -11.43
N GLN A 148 10.37 -3.99 -10.50
CA GLN A 148 11.38 -3.06 -10.14
C GLN A 148 12.68 -3.84 -10.08
N ARG A 149 13.65 -3.42 -10.85
CA ARG A 149 14.93 -4.11 -10.91
C ARG A 149 14.73 -5.56 -11.35
N GLY A 150 13.81 -5.79 -12.24
CA GLY A 150 13.57 -7.14 -12.76
C GLY A 150 12.77 -8.04 -11.85
N LYS A 151 12.39 -7.59 -10.66
CA LYS A 151 11.64 -8.42 -9.73
C LYS A 151 10.21 -7.91 -9.62
N PRO A 152 9.23 -8.81 -9.52
CA PRO A 152 7.86 -8.36 -9.33
C PRO A 152 7.70 -7.71 -7.96
N VAL A 153 6.97 -6.62 -7.93
CA VAL A 153 6.76 -5.89 -6.69
C VAL A 153 5.29 -5.53 -6.57
N ARG A 154 4.88 -5.12 -5.39
CA ARG A 154 3.52 -4.68 -5.14
C ARG A 154 3.40 -3.24 -5.59
N VAL A 155 2.40 -2.95 -6.39
CA VAL A 155 2.24 -1.60 -6.91
C VAL A 155 0.83 -1.12 -6.65
N LYS A 156 0.71 0.12 -6.22
CA LYS A 156 -0.58 0.73 -5.98
C LYS A 156 -1.03 1.35 -7.29
N TYR A 157 -2.22 1.02 -7.72
CA TYR A 157 -2.73 1.45 -9.01
C TYR A 157 -4.09 2.14 -8.81
N THR A 158 -4.39 3.11 -9.61
CA THR A 158 -5.62 3.88 -9.48
C THR A 158 -6.33 3.93 -10.82
N ILE A 159 -7.64 3.67 -10.83
CA ILE A 159 -8.41 3.75 -12.05
C ILE A 159 -9.74 4.47 -11.80
N PRO A 160 -10.24 5.17 -12.79
CA PRO A 160 -11.55 5.78 -12.68
C PRO A 160 -12.61 4.84 -13.27
N VAL A 161 -13.74 4.74 -12.63
CA VAL A 161 -14.85 3.95 -13.11
C VAL A 161 -16.00 4.93 -13.29
N ALA A 162 -16.46 5.09 -14.52
CA ALA A 162 -17.49 6.06 -14.81
C ALA A 162 -18.84 5.39 -14.99
N PHE A 163 -19.84 5.96 -14.35
CA PHE A 163 -21.20 5.46 -14.47
C PHE A 163 -22.01 6.52 -15.21
N ARG A 164 -22.54 6.14 -16.34
CA ARG A 164 -23.34 7.06 -17.15
C ARG A 164 -24.63 6.38 -17.56
N LEU A 165 -25.71 7.11 -17.48
CA LEU A 165 -26.98 6.60 -17.93
C LEU A 165 -27.14 6.92 -19.40
N GLN A 166 -27.79 6.03 -20.11
CA GLN A 166 -28.04 6.25 -21.53
C GLN A 166 -29.43 6.67 -21.78
#